data_e346d97cce9b47d87011b69ad32545c2
#
_entry.id   e346d97cce9b47d87011b69ad32545c2
#
_cell.length_a   1.000
_cell.length_b   1.000
_cell.length_c   1.000
_cell.angle_alpha   90.00
_cell.angle_beta   90.00
_cell.angle_gamma   90.00
#
_symmetry.space_group_name_H-M   'P 1'
#
loop_
_entity.id
_entity.type
_entity.pdbx_description
1 polymer ?
#
loop_
_entity_poly.entity_id
_entity_poly.type
_entity_poly.pdbx_seq_one_letter_code
_entity_poly.pdbx_strand_id
1 'polypeptide(L)'
;MEKEFDFESIKQKALEQLKSGKSLLGKDGAFAPLLESIQNAALEGEIDAHIDERERLSGNHRNGHTPKQVQTPLGEVTVHTPRDRESTFEPEFIKKRERILADGVADRIIGLYAMGNSTRQISECMEENLGNRVSAETISSITDRVLPEIQAWRSRPLDNVYAIVWMDAIHYKVMDDKNRPVTRAIYNILGINKEGYKDLLGMYIAKS
;
A
#
# COMPACT_ATOMS: atom_id res chain seq x y z
N MET A 1 -18.41 -25.00 -16.61
CA MET A 1 -19.64 -24.56 -15.93
C MET A 1 -19.26 -23.27 -15.21
N GLU A 2 -19.59 -22.15 -15.79
CA GLU A 2 -19.52 -20.84 -15.12
C GLU A 2 -20.45 -20.89 -13.92
N LYS A 3 -19.94 -20.64 -12.72
CA LYS A 3 -20.79 -20.38 -11.56
C LYS A 3 -21.44 -19.02 -11.80
N GLU A 4 -22.71 -19.05 -12.17
CA GLU A 4 -23.53 -17.85 -12.24
C GLU A 4 -23.42 -17.10 -10.90
N PHE A 5 -23.05 -15.85 -10.97
CA PHE A 5 -22.78 -15.03 -9.78
C PHE A 5 -24.13 -14.69 -9.10
N ASP A 6 -24.37 -15.26 -7.93
CA ASP A 6 -25.63 -15.08 -7.18
C ASP A 6 -25.66 -13.75 -6.42
N PHE A 7 -26.09 -12.71 -7.11
CA PHE A 7 -26.25 -11.37 -6.56
C PHE A 7 -27.30 -11.30 -5.44
N GLU A 8 -28.38 -12.09 -5.51
CA GLU A 8 -29.43 -12.10 -4.49
C GLU A 8 -28.92 -12.68 -3.16
N SER A 9 -28.08 -13.70 -3.18
CA SER A 9 -27.43 -14.25 -1.99
C SER A 9 -26.56 -13.20 -1.29
N ILE A 10 -25.79 -12.42 -2.05
CA ILE A 10 -24.94 -11.34 -1.48
C ILE A 10 -25.81 -10.24 -0.87
N LYS A 11 -26.87 -9.84 -1.55
CA LYS A 11 -27.82 -8.84 -1.06
C LYS A 11 -28.47 -9.28 0.25
N GLN A 12 -28.91 -10.54 0.34
CA GLN A 12 -29.48 -11.10 1.58
C GLN A 12 -28.45 -11.09 2.72
N LYS A 13 -27.23 -11.56 2.47
CA LYS A 13 -26.13 -11.52 3.45
C LYS A 13 -25.84 -10.09 3.91
N ALA A 14 -25.81 -9.12 2.99
CA ALA A 14 -25.60 -7.72 3.32
C ALA A 14 -26.70 -7.17 4.22
N LEU A 15 -27.97 -7.50 3.94
CA LEU A 15 -29.10 -7.08 4.75
C LEU A 15 -29.09 -7.70 6.16
N GLU A 16 -28.70 -8.97 6.29
CA GLU A 16 -28.55 -9.64 7.59
C GLU A 16 -27.40 -9.02 8.41
N GLN A 17 -26.29 -8.73 7.79
CA GLN A 17 -25.16 -8.05 8.45
C GLN A 17 -25.52 -6.65 8.90
N LEU A 18 -26.19 -5.85 8.07
CA LEU A 18 -26.71 -4.54 8.46
C LEU A 18 -27.64 -4.60 9.66
N LYS A 19 -28.59 -5.56 9.66
CA LYS A 19 -29.53 -5.77 10.78
C LYS A 19 -28.84 -6.19 12.07
N SER A 20 -27.75 -6.94 11.97
CA SER A 20 -26.97 -7.40 13.13
C SER A 20 -25.89 -6.42 13.59
N GLY A 21 -25.75 -5.25 12.93
CA GLY A 21 -24.72 -4.25 13.22
C GLY A 21 -23.30 -4.69 12.86
N LYS A 22 -23.14 -5.76 12.06
CA LYS A 22 -21.84 -6.21 11.59
C LYS A 22 -21.35 -5.39 10.37
N SER A 23 -20.04 -5.27 10.22
CA SER A 23 -19.45 -4.60 9.06
C SER A 23 -19.78 -5.31 7.75
N LEU A 24 -20.09 -4.54 6.72
CA LEU A 24 -20.22 -5.04 5.35
C LEU A 24 -18.86 -5.24 4.66
N LEU A 25 -17.83 -4.64 5.24
CA LEU A 25 -16.45 -4.62 4.75
C LEU A 25 -15.59 -5.57 5.58
N GLY A 26 -14.42 -5.90 5.07
CA GLY A 26 -13.49 -6.82 5.70
C GLY A 26 -13.60 -8.24 5.15
N LYS A 27 -12.80 -9.18 5.69
CA LYS A 27 -12.67 -10.57 5.22
C LYS A 27 -14.02 -11.32 5.19
N ASP A 28 -14.85 -11.10 6.20
CA ASP A 28 -16.19 -11.72 6.33
C ASP A 28 -17.31 -10.78 5.87
N GLY A 29 -16.99 -9.67 5.24
CA GLY A 29 -17.93 -8.69 4.73
C GLY A 29 -18.79 -9.24 3.59
N ALA A 30 -20.03 -8.75 3.49
CA ALA A 30 -20.96 -9.20 2.45
C ALA A 30 -20.46 -8.90 1.03
N PHE A 31 -19.60 -7.89 0.87
CA PHE A 31 -19.05 -7.49 -0.43
C PHE A 31 -17.78 -8.24 -0.83
N ALA A 32 -17.14 -9.00 0.06
CA ALA A 32 -15.93 -9.74 -0.25
C ALA A 32 -16.12 -10.73 -1.43
N PRO A 33 -17.18 -11.56 -1.48
CA PRO A 33 -17.40 -12.48 -2.62
C PRO A 33 -17.61 -11.75 -3.95
N LEU A 34 -18.25 -10.57 -3.93
CA LEU A 34 -18.42 -9.76 -5.14
C LEU A 34 -17.09 -9.27 -5.67
N LEU A 35 -16.23 -8.73 -4.80
CA LEU A 35 -14.90 -8.28 -5.18
C LEU A 35 -14.02 -9.41 -5.69
N GLU A 36 -14.04 -10.57 -5.01
CA GLU A 36 -13.32 -11.76 -5.47
C GLU A 36 -13.76 -12.19 -6.87
N SER A 37 -15.07 -12.20 -7.12
CA SER A 37 -15.61 -12.56 -8.44
C SER A 37 -15.16 -11.60 -9.53
N ILE A 38 -15.24 -10.29 -9.30
CA ILE A 38 -14.84 -9.27 -10.28
C ILE A 38 -13.33 -9.37 -10.57
N GLN A 39 -12.50 -9.50 -9.52
CA GLN A 39 -11.05 -9.56 -9.67
C GLN A 39 -10.60 -10.85 -10.37
N ASN A 40 -11.21 -11.98 -10.04
CA ASN A 40 -10.93 -13.23 -10.72
C ASN A 40 -11.37 -13.18 -12.20
N ALA A 41 -12.51 -12.58 -12.51
CA ALA A 41 -12.95 -12.41 -13.89
C ALA A 41 -12.00 -11.52 -14.71
N ALA A 42 -11.46 -10.44 -14.10
CA ALA A 42 -10.46 -9.60 -14.73
C ALA A 42 -9.18 -10.38 -15.06
N LEU A 43 -8.64 -11.15 -14.08
CA LEU A 43 -7.45 -11.97 -14.27
C LEU A 43 -7.65 -13.07 -15.33
N GLU A 44 -8.85 -13.68 -15.40
CA GLU A 44 -9.21 -14.64 -16.44
C GLU A 44 -9.22 -13.98 -17.83
N GLY A 45 -9.74 -12.77 -17.95
CA GLY A 45 -9.71 -12.00 -19.19
C GLY A 45 -8.28 -11.66 -19.66
N GLU A 46 -7.39 -11.30 -18.72
CA GLU A 46 -5.99 -11.04 -19.05
C GLU A 46 -5.25 -12.28 -19.58
N ILE A 47 -5.42 -13.44 -18.92
CA ILE A 47 -4.76 -14.67 -19.39
C ILE A 47 -5.34 -15.16 -20.70
N ASP A 48 -6.64 -15.00 -20.95
CA ASP A 48 -7.25 -15.34 -22.23
C ASP A 48 -6.65 -14.51 -23.36
N ALA A 49 -6.55 -13.20 -23.18
CA ALA A 49 -5.92 -12.33 -24.15
C ALA A 49 -4.44 -12.71 -24.39
N HIS A 50 -3.71 -13.04 -23.31
CA HIS A 50 -2.31 -13.44 -23.40
C HIS A 50 -2.11 -14.76 -24.16
N ILE A 51 -2.96 -15.76 -23.91
CA ILE A 51 -2.89 -17.08 -24.58
C ILE A 51 -3.30 -16.96 -26.03
N ASP A 52 -4.39 -16.26 -26.36
CA ASP A 52 -4.86 -16.05 -27.72
C ASP A 52 -3.78 -15.38 -28.60
N GLU A 53 -3.01 -14.46 -28.03
CA GLU A 53 -1.92 -13.80 -28.71
C GLU A 53 -0.71 -14.73 -28.93
N ARG A 54 -0.44 -15.64 -27.99
CA ARG A 54 0.71 -16.56 -28.00
C ARG A 54 0.45 -17.94 -28.59
N GLU A 55 -0.76 -18.48 -28.50
CA GLU A 55 -1.13 -19.77 -29.13
C GLU A 55 -0.89 -19.77 -30.63
N ARG A 56 -1.00 -18.61 -31.26
CA ARG A 56 -0.63 -18.43 -32.68
C ARG A 56 0.86 -18.67 -32.97
N LEU A 57 1.71 -18.64 -31.92
CA LEU A 57 3.17 -18.64 -32.07
C LEU A 57 3.88 -19.81 -31.36
N SER A 58 3.38 -20.36 -30.26
CA SER A 58 4.14 -21.30 -29.42
C SER A 58 3.40 -22.51 -28.87
N GLY A 59 2.06 -22.56 -28.96
CA GLY A 59 1.26 -23.64 -28.33
C GLY A 59 1.21 -23.56 -26.81
N ASN A 60 1.41 -22.37 -26.24
CA ASN A 60 1.27 -22.13 -24.80
C ASN A 60 -0.19 -22.31 -24.36
N HIS A 61 -0.45 -22.83 -23.16
CA HIS A 61 -1.79 -23.08 -22.66
C HIS A 61 -1.88 -22.85 -21.15
N ARG A 62 -3.09 -22.73 -20.63
CA ARG A 62 -3.39 -22.53 -19.21
C ARG A 62 -2.82 -23.65 -18.34
N ASN A 63 -2.26 -23.31 -17.19
CA ASN A 63 -1.62 -24.23 -16.23
C ASN A 63 -2.09 -24.00 -14.79
N GLY A 64 -3.41 -23.93 -14.60
CA GLY A 64 -4.02 -23.78 -13.28
C GLY A 64 -3.87 -22.37 -12.67
N HIS A 65 -4.13 -22.29 -11.37
CA HIS A 65 -4.21 -21.03 -10.61
C HIS A 65 -3.36 -21.11 -9.36
N THR A 66 -2.93 -19.93 -8.85
CA THR A 66 -2.30 -19.80 -7.55
C THR A 66 -3.15 -18.86 -6.68
N PRO A 67 -3.64 -19.29 -5.50
CA PRO A 67 -4.36 -18.41 -4.60
C PRO A 67 -3.42 -17.35 -4.03
N LYS A 68 -3.91 -16.12 -3.94
CA LYS A 68 -3.19 -14.98 -3.41
C LYS A 68 -4.13 -14.11 -2.59
N GLN A 69 -3.73 -13.75 -1.38
CA GLN A 69 -4.46 -12.78 -0.58
C GLN A 69 -4.04 -11.37 -0.95
N VAL A 70 -5.04 -10.53 -1.20
CA VAL A 70 -4.85 -9.15 -1.62
C VAL A 70 -5.65 -8.22 -0.72
N GLN A 71 -5.01 -7.17 -0.25
CA GLN A 71 -5.63 -6.12 0.55
C GLN A 71 -6.31 -5.11 -0.36
N THR A 72 -7.58 -4.86 -0.12
CA THR A 72 -8.36 -3.85 -0.83
C THR A 72 -8.90 -2.80 0.15
N PRO A 73 -9.36 -1.63 -0.32
CA PRO A 73 -10.03 -0.65 0.53
C PRO A 73 -11.30 -1.18 1.23
N LEU A 74 -11.87 -2.26 0.71
CA LEU A 74 -13.09 -2.88 1.22
C LEU A 74 -12.81 -4.13 2.06
N GLY A 75 -11.54 -4.54 2.17
CA GLY A 75 -11.14 -5.70 2.96
C GLY A 75 -10.17 -6.63 2.24
N GLU A 76 -9.74 -7.69 2.94
CA GLU A 76 -8.92 -8.75 2.35
C GLU A 76 -9.79 -9.67 1.48
N VAL A 77 -9.32 -9.93 0.26
CA VAL A 77 -9.95 -10.87 -0.68
C VAL A 77 -8.93 -11.89 -1.17
N THR A 78 -9.39 -13.10 -1.49
CA THR A 78 -8.55 -14.13 -2.08
C THR A 78 -8.74 -14.15 -3.58
N VAL A 79 -7.70 -13.84 -4.33
CA VAL A 79 -7.71 -13.92 -5.79
C VAL A 79 -6.98 -15.18 -6.27
N HIS A 80 -7.44 -15.75 -7.37
CA HIS A 80 -6.88 -16.93 -7.99
C HIS A 80 -6.13 -16.51 -9.25
N THR A 81 -4.83 -16.16 -9.09
CA THR A 81 -4.00 -15.74 -10.22
C THR A 81 -3.76 -16.91 -11.17
N PRO A 82 -4.20 -16.83 -12.43
CA PRO A 82 -3.98 -17.88 -13.40
C PRO A 82 -2.52 -17.95 -13.85
N ARG A 83 -2.12 -19.09 -14.38
CA ARG A 83 -0.78 -19.34 -14.91
C ARG A 83 -0.86 -20.01 -16.27
N ASP A 84 0.11 -19.72 -17.10
CA ASP A 84 0.37 -20.45 -18.33
C ASP A 84 1.48 -21.49 -18.14
N ARG A 85 1.61 -22.42 -19.08
CA ARG A 85 2.59 -23.51 -19.01
C ARG A 85 4.03 -23.00 -19.15
N GLU A 86 4.24 -21.98 -19.94
CA GLU A 86 5.58 -21.40 -20.19
C GLU A 86 5.99 -20.41 -19.10
N SER A 87 5.11 -20.09 -18.14
CA SER A 87 5.34 -19.11 -17.06
C SER A 87 5.68 -17.71 -17.58
N THR A 88 5.15 -17.35 -18.75
CA THR A 88 5.35 -16.05 -19.40
C THR A 88 4.25 -15.05 -19.06
N PHE A 89 3.11 -15.53 -18.57
CA PHE A 89 2.01 -14.66 -18.15
C PHE A 89 2.38 -13.86 -16.91
N GLU A 90 2.28 -12.56 -17.00
CA GLU A 90 2.41 -11.63 -15.90
C GLU A 90 1.21 -10.69 -15.88
N PRO A 91 0.29 -10.84 -14.91
CA PRO A 91 -0.92 -10.03 -14.86
C PRO A 91 -0.56 -8.55 -14.61
N GLU A 92 -1.23 -7.65 -15.34
CA GLU A 92 -1.06 -6.20 -15.20
C GLU A 92 -1.88 -5.67 -14.02
N PHE A 93 -3.10 -6.20 -13.86
CA PHE A 93 -4.04 -5.77 -12.83
C PHE A 93 -3.58 -6.08 -11.41
N ILE A 94 -2.93 -7.24 -11.19
CA ILE A 94 -2.37 -7.65 -9.89
C ILE A 94 -0.98 -8.24 -10.11
N LYS A 95 0.06 -7.44 -10.01
CA LYS A 95 1.44 -7.87 -10.24
C LYS A 95 1.86 -9.02 -9.30
N LYS A 96 2.76 -9.88 -9.79
CA LYS A 96 3.11 -11.18 -9.18
C LYS A 96 3.49 -11.15 -7.69
N ARG A 97 3.98 -10.02 -7.17
CA ARG A 97 4.37 -9.84 -5.76
C ARG A 97 3.55 -8.78 -5.01
N GLU A 98 2.57 -8.21 -5.65
CA GLU A 98 1.72 -7.18 -5.09
C GLU A 98 0.66 -7.82 -4.18
N ARG A 99 0.61 -7.36 -2.94
CA ARG A 99 -0.40 -7.79 -1.95
C ARG A 99 -1.41 -6.69 -1.62
N ILE A 100 -1.21 -5.51 -2.19
CA ILE A 100 -2.05 -4.33 -1.95
C ILE A 100 -2.55 -3.85 -3.30
N LEU A 101 -3.84 -3.98 -3.50
CA LEU A 101 -4.52 -3.73 -4.78
C LEU A 101 -5.00 -2.29 -4.96
N ALA A 102 -4.81 -1.42 -3.97
CA ALA A 102 -5.32 -0.07 -4.10
C ALA A 102 -4.30 0.95 -3.64
N ASP A 103 -4.01 1.88 -4.51
CA ASP A 103 -3.25 3.09 -4.20
C ASP A 103 -3.81 3.79 -2.96
N GLY A 104 -5.14 3.77 -2.75
CA GLY A 104 -5.79 4.35 -1.58
C GLY A 104 -5.43 3.70 -0.24
N VAL A 105 -5.03 2.42 -0.18
CA VAL A 105 -4.55 1.78 1.08
C VAL A 105 -3.13 2.23 1.38
N ALA A 106 -2.28 2.27 0.36
CA ALA A 106 -0.91 2.75 0.49
C ALA A 106 -0.88 4.22 0.92
N ASP A 107 -1.67 5.07 0.27
CA ASP A 107 -1.79 6.50 0.60
C ASP A 107 -2.29 6.72 2.02
N ARG A 108 -3.25 5.92 2.48
CA ARG A 108 -3.75 5.97 3.86
C ARG A 108 -2.67 5.59 4.87
N ILE A 109 -1.88 4.54 4.60
CA ILE A 109 -0.75 4.14 5.43
C ILE A 109 0.30 5.23 5.49
N ILE A 110 0.66 5.82 4.34
CA ILE A 110 1.60 6.95 4.26
C ILE A 110 1.08 8.15 5.04
N GLY A 111 -0.21 8.48 4.88
CA GLY A 111 -0.85 9.58 5.62
C GLY A 111 -0.82 9.37 7.13
N LEU A 112 -1.15 8.17 7.63
CA LEU A 112 -1.07 7.84 9.05
C LEU A 112 0.37 7.89 9.57
N TYR A 113 1.33 7.42 8.78
CA TYR A 113 2.75 7.50 9.12
C TYR A 113 3.24 8.96 9.20
N ALA A 114 2.84 9.80 8.25
CA ALA A 114 3.16 11.24 8.24
C ALA A 114 2.56 11.99 9.43
N MET A 115 1.44 11.50 9.99
CA MET A 115 0.86 12.03 11.24
C MET A 115 1.63 11.59 12.50
N GLY A 116 2.69 10.79 12.37
CA GLY A 116 3.54 10.34 13.48
C GLY A 116 3.10 9.01 14.12
N ASN A 117 2.17 8.28 13.52
CA ASN A 117 1.76 6.97 14.02
C ASN A 117 2.87 5.93 13.81
N SER A 118 3.09 5.08 14.82
CA SER A 118 3.98 3.94 14.71
C SER A 118 3.39 2.86 13.81
N THR A 119 4.22 1.96 13.28
CA THR A 119 3.76 0.81 12.46
C THR A 119 2.71 -0.04 13.17
N ARG A 120 2.81 -0.17 14.50
CA ARG A 120 1.82 -0.88 15.33
C ARG A 120 0.46 -0.16 15.33
N GLN A 121 0.46 1.16 15.60
CA GLN A 121 -0.78 1.97 15.59
C GLN A 121 -1.43 2.00 14.21
N ILE A 122 -0.62 2.06 13.14
CA ILE A 122 -1.12 1.97 11.78
C ILE A 122 -1.78 0.60 11.54
N SER A 123 -1.13 -0.48 11.96
CA SER A 123 -1.68 -1.84 11.84
C SER A 123 -3.02 -1.98 12.59
N GLU A 124 -3.10 -1.48 13.83
CA GLU A 124 -4.32 -1.47 14.65
C GLU A 124 -5.43 -0.63 13.97
N CYS A 125 -5.11 0.57 13.51
CA CYS A 125 -6.07 1.44 12.81
C CYS A 125 -6.59 0.81 11.50
N MET A 126 -5.73 0.12 10.74
CA MET A 126 -6.14 -0.57 9.54
C MET A 126 -7.04 -1.77 9.85
N GLU A 127 -6.75 -2.52 10.92
CA GLU A 127 -7.59 -3.63 11.39
C GLU A 127 -8.98 -3.14 11.82
N GLU A 128 -9.07 -2.06 12.61
CA GLU A 128 -10.33 -1.49 13.08
C GLU A 128 -11.20 -0.93 11.93
N ASN A 129 -10.59 -0.25 10.96
CA ASN A 129 -11.34 0.46 9.93
C ASN A 129 -11.63 -0.39 8.67
N LEU A 130 -10.76 -1.35 8.35
CA LEU A 130 -10.85 -2.16 7.14
C LEU A 130 -11.02 -3.66 7.43
N GLY A 131 -11.02 -4.05 8.71
CA GLY A 131 -11.09 -5.45 9.12
C GLY A 131 -9.82 -6.25 8.78
N ASN A 132 -8.70 -5.60 8.46
CA ASN A 132 -7.49 -6.26 7.99
C ASN A 132 -6.26 -5.74 8.71
N ARG A 133 -5.48 -6.68 9.22
CA ARG A 133 -4.20 -6.40 9.86
C ARG A 133 -3.09 -6.34 8.81
N VAL A 134 -2.42 -5.19 8.71
CA VAL A 134 -1.26 -5.01 7.83
C VAL A 134 0.01 -5.25 8.63
N SER A 135 0.93 -6.09 8.13
CA SER A 135 2.17 -6.38 8.86
C SER A 135 3.11 -5.16 8.92
N ALA A 136 3.96 -5.10 9.95
CA ALA A 136 4.94 -4.03 10.10
C ALA A 136 5.90 -3.94 8.91
N GLU A 137 6.29 -5.08 8.34
CA GLU A 137 7.14 -5.16 7.15
C GLU A 137 6.44 -4.55 5.93
N THR A 138 5.13 -4.83 5.77
CA THR A 138 4.35 -4.26 4.68
C THR A 138 4.22 -2.75 4.83
N ILE A 139 3.95 -2.26 6.05
CA ILE A 139 3.88 -0.82 6.34
C ILE A 139 5.22 -0.16 6.03
N SER A 140 6.35 -0.73 6.49
CA SER A 140 7.69 -0.22 6.19
C SER A 140 7.96 -0.18 4.69
N SER A 141 7.64 -1.24 3.96
CA SER A 141 7.82 -1.28 2.50
C SER A 141 6.99 -0.22 1.76
N ILE A 142 5.80 0.11 2.27
CA ILE A 142 4.96 1.16 1.69
C ILE A 142 5.54 2.54 2.01
N THR A 143 5.96 2.78 3.25
CA THR A 143 6.54 4.06 3.65
C THR A 143 7.88 4.32 2.97
N ASP A 144 8.63 3.28 2.64
CA ASP A 144 9.88 3.41 1.89
C ASP A 144 9.68 3.94 0.45
N ARG A 145 8.46 3.81 -0.11
CA ARG A 145 8.15 4.39 -1.45
C ARG A 145 8.29 5.92 -1.49
N VAL A 146 8.19 6.59 -0.34
CA VAL A 146 8.35 8.05 -0.25
C VAL A 146 9.83 8.47 -0.24
N LEU A 147 10.77 7.55 -0.01
CA LEU A 147 12.20 7.88 0.05
C LEU A 147 12.75 8.61 -1.19
N PRO A 148 12.41 8.23 -2.44
CA PRO A 148 12.86 8.97 -3.61
C PRO A 148 12.38 10.42 -3.63
N GLU A 149 11.14 10.68 -3.21
CA GLU A 149 10.59 12.04 -3.12
C GLU A 149 11.30 12.86 -2.04
N ILE A 150 11.58 12.25 -0.89
CA ILE A 150 12.36 12.89 0.18
C ILE A 150 13.78 13.21 -0.32
N GLN A 151 14.40 12.31 -1.08
CA GLN A 151 15.72 12.54 -1.66
C GLN A 151 15.69 13.69 -2.69
N ALA A 152 14.69 13.72 -3.57
CA ALA A 152 14.50 14.79 -4.53
C ALA A 152 14.27 16.14 -3.82
N TRP A 153 13.43 16.14 -2.76
CA TRP A 153 13.23 17.33 -1.93
C TRP A 153 14.52 17.80 -1.26
N ARG A 154 15.34 16.90 -0.73
CA ARG A 154 16.60 17.24 -0.07
C ARG A 154 17.64 17.81 -1.03
N SER A 155 17.63 17.40 -2.29
CA SER A 155 18.57 17.85 -3.32
C SER A 155 18.02 18.99 -4.20
N ARG A 156 16.82 19.50 -3.88
CA ARG A 156 16.23 20.60 -4.64
C ARG A 156 17.10 21.86 -4.55
N PRO A 157 17.13 22.69 -5.60
CA PRO A 157 17.76 23.99 -5.54
C PRO A 157 17.04 24.88 -4.51
N LEU A 158 17.79 25.56 -3.68
CA LEU A 158 17.30 26.56 -2.75
C LEU A 158 17.35 27.94 -3.39
N ASP A 159 16.58 28.89 -2.83
CA ASP A 159 16.67 30.28 -3.24
C ASP A 159 18.08 30.84 -2.98
N ASN A 160 18.51 31.79 -3.81
CA ASN A 160 19.86 32.37 -3.69
C ASN A 160 20.05 33.18 -2.40
N VAL A 161 19.00 33.64 -1.78
CA VAL A 161 19.05 34.50 -0.59
C VAL A 161 17.87 34.21 0.34
N TYR A 162 18.20 33.95 1.59
CA TYR A 162 17.26 33.92 2.71
C TYR A 162 17.61 35.04 3.68
N ALA A 163 16.63 35.91 3.97
CA ALA A 163 16.83 37.07 4.83
C ALA A 163 17.12 36.67 6.29
N ILE A 164 16.51 35.62 6.75
CA ILE A 164 16.69 35.04 8.09
C ILE A 164 16.81 33.53 7.97
N VAL A 165 17.80 32.96 8.63
CA VAL A 165 17.97 31.48 8.73
C VAL A 165 18.19 31.17 10.21
N TRP A 166 17.46 30.14 10.69
CA TRP A 166 17.69 29.59 12.03
C TRP A 166 17.71 28.07 11.99
N MET A 167 18.44 27.49 12.92
CA MET A 167 18.56 26.06 13.13
C MET A 167 18.01 25.69 14.49
N ASP A 168 17.19 24.67 14.54
CA ASP A 168 16.67 24.07 15.75
C ASP A 168 17.06 22.60 15.81
N ALA A 169 17.32 22.08 17.00
CA ALA A 169 17.76 20.70 17.19
C ALA A 169 16.82 19.96 18.15
N ILE A 170 16.24 18.88 17.65
CA ILE A 170 15.43 17.96 18.45
C ILE A 170 16.28 16.74 18.79
N HIS A 171 16.41 16.46 20.10
CA HIS A 171 17.14 15.29 20.58
C HIS A 171 16.20 14.10 20.78
N TYR A 172 16.59 12.92 20.30
CA TYR A 172 15.81 11.70 20.43
C TYR A 172 16.72 10.48 20.64
N LYS A 173 16.15 9.44 21.24
CA LYS A 173 16.86 8.18 21.47
C LYS A 173 16.55 7.18 20.36
N VAL A 174 17.58 6.59 19.79
CA VAL A 174 17.50 5.47 18.83
C VAL A 174 18.37 4.31 19.29
N MET A 175 18.08 3.12 18.80
CA MET A 175 18.99 1.99 18.98
C MET A 175 20.08 2.04 17.92
N ASP A 176 21.33 1.85 18.32
CA ASP A 176 22.46 1.68 17.39
C ASP A 176 22.47 0.26 16.79
N ASP A 177 23.38 0.02 15.85
CA ASP A 177 23.56 -1.29 15.21
C ASP A 177 23.91 -2.43 16.21
N LYS A 178 24.31 -2.06 17.43
CA LYS A 178 24.61 -3.00 18.54
C LYS A 178 23.46 -3.07 19.57
N ASN A 179 22.27 -2.61 19.17
CA ASN A 179 21.07 -2.58 20.01
C ASN A 179 21.23 -1.81 21.34
N ARG A 180 22.02 -0.70 21.34
CA ARG A 180 22.22 0.17 22.49
C ARG A 180 21.52 1.51 22.26
N PRO A 181 20.87 2.08 23.30
CA PRO A 181 20.23 3.37 23.17
C PRO A 181 21.29 4.49 23.04
N VAL A 182 21.26 5.21 21.93
CA VAL A 182 22.09 6.38 21.67
C VAL A 182 21.23 7.61 21.44
N THR A 183 21.68 8.76 21.93
CA THR A 183 20.99 10.03 21.66
C THR A 183 21.51 10.60 20.34
N ARG A 184 20.58 11.00 19.47
CA ARG A 184 20.88 11.69 18.22
C ARG A 184 20.14 13.02 18.18
N ALA A 185 20.65 13.97 17.41
CA ALA A 185 19.98 15.23 17.15
C ALA A 185 19.53 15.30 15.69
N ILE A 186 18.31 15.75 15.47
CA ILE A 186 17.81 16.19 14.16
C ILE A 186 17.89 17.70 14.14
N TYR A 187 18.71 18.24 13.24
CA TYR A 187 18.77 19.68 12.97
C TYR A 187 17.77 20.03 11.88
N ASN A 188 16.83 20.91 12.21
CA ASN A 188 15.90 21.51 11.26
C ASN A 188 16.45 22.90 10.90
N ILE A 189 16.67 23.13 9.61
CA ILE A 189 17.12 24.41 9.09
C ILE A 189 15.95 25.09 8.40
N LEU A 190 15.54 26.24 8.93
CA LEU A 190 14.43 27.02 8.45
C LEU A 190 14.94 28.36 7.92
N GLY A 191 14.34 28.85 6.82
CA GLY A 191 14.67 30.16 6.25
C GLY A 191 13.43 30.97 5.92
N ILE A 192 13.58 32.28 5.91
CA ILE A 192 12.60 33.22 5.32
C ILE A 192 13.22 33.79 4.05
N ASN A 193 12.54 33.56 2.92
CA ASN A 193 12.96 34.09 1.64
C ASN A 193 12.69 35.60 1.51
N LYS A 194 13.04 36.20 0.37
CA LYS A 194 12.86 37.64 0.12
C LYS A 194 11.40 38.09 0.09
N GLU A 195 10.51 37.19 -0.27
CA GLU A 195 9.06 37.41 -0.33
C GLU A 195 8.37 37.25 1.04
N GLY A 196 9.13 36.88 2.09
CA GLY A 196 8.64 36.71 3.45
C GLY A 196 8.05 35.34 3.73
N TYR A 197 8.17 34.36 2.85
CA TYR A 197 7.69 33.01 3.06
C TYR A 197 8.72 32.17 3.84
N LYS A 198 8.19 31.39 4.79
CA LYS A 198 8.98 30.43 5.57
C LYS A 198 9.16 29.14 4.80
N ASP A 199 10.40 28.68 4.66
CA ASP A 199 10.75 27.42 4.01
C ASP A 199 11.61 26.54 4.92
N LEU A 200 11.43 25.22 4.83
CA LEU A 200 12.29 24.23 5.47
C LEU A 200 13.44 23.90 4.52
N LEU A 201 14.62 24.45 4.78
CA LEU A 201 15.78 24.34 3.89
C LEU A 201 16.42 22.98 3.93
N GLY A 202 16.35 22.29 5.07
CA GLY A 202 16.90 20.95 5.21
C GLY A 202 16.71 20.36 6.59
N MET A 203 16.87 19.04 6.67
CA MET A 203 16.88 18.25 7.90
C MET A 203 18.11 17.35 7.92
N TYR A 204 18.91 17.41 8.99
CA TYR A 204 20.14 16.65 9.11
C TYR A 204 20.21 15.91 10.43
N ILE A 205 20.60 14.64 10.37
CA ILE A 205 20.80 13.80 11.55
C ILE A 205 22.28 13.83 11.90
N ALA A 206 22.62 14.35 13.07
CA ALA A 206 23.99 14.29 13.56
C ALA A 206 24.26 12.90 14.18
N LYS A 207 25.40 12.32 13.79
CA LYS A 207 26.00 11.24 14.54
C LYS A 207 26.76 11.90 15.70
N SER A 208 26.24 11.76 16.92
CA SER A 208 27.00 12.13 18.13
C SER A 208 28.14 11.17 18.32
#